data_5ed983e9a876de9ff90bedb992e4d683
#
_entry.id   5ed983e9a876de9ff90bedb992e4d683
#
_cell.length_a   1.000
_cell.length_b   1.000
_cell.length_c   1.000
_cell.angle_alpha   90.00
_cell.angle_beta   90.00
_cell.angle_gamma   90.00
#
_symmetry.space_group_name_H-M   'P 1'
#
loop_
_entity.id
_entity.type
_entity.pdbx_description
1 polymer ?
#
loop_
_entity_poly.entity_id
_entity_poly.type
_entity_poly.pdbx_seq_one_letter_code
_entity_poly.pdbx_strand_id
1 'polypeptide(L)'
;MEHFPKPLNNDESFELLKKLQIHYKNYGYTYFATEILETGELIGFIGLAFQNYKTKFTPATDIGWRLQKEAWSKGYATEGALKCLDFGFNTLKLKRIISTCTIENIKSENVMNKIGMIKKGYFKNPELSNSPDLSQCVLYEIKKPLKPDLKSINL
;
A
#
# COMPACT_ATOMS: atom_id res chain seq x y z
N MET A 1 -13.67 -1.29 6.87
CA MET A 1 -13.00 -0.62 8.03
C MET A 1 -12.72 -1.60 9.17
N GLU A 2 -12.90 -2.88 8.93
CA GLU A 2 -12.76 -3.95 9.95
C GLU A 2 -11.37 -3.99 10.63
N HIS A 3 -10.31 -3.69 9.88
CA HIS A 3 -8.93 -3.68 10.37
C HIS A 3 -8.38 -2.27 10.64
N PHE A 4 -9.25 -1.30 10.81
CA PHE A 4 -8.93 0.08 11.13
C PHE A 4 -9.61 0.50 12.45
N PRO A 5 -9.07 1.49 13.17
CA PRO A 5 -9.57 1.84 14.49
C PRO A 5 -11.06 2.14 14.57
N LYS A 6 -11.60 2.79 13.52
CA LYS A 6 -13.03 3.10 13.39
C LYS A 6 -13.37 3.51 11.95
N PRO A 7 -14.64 3.41 11.53
CA PRO A 7 -15.14 4.11 10.33
C PRO A 7 -14.95 5.61 10.47
N LEU A 8 -14.58 6.28 9.38
CA LEU A 8 -14.45 7.73 9.36
C LEU A 8 -15.83 8.39 9.20
N ASN A 9 -16.07 9.47 9.93
CA ASN A 9 -17.19 10.37 9.66
C ASN A 9 -16.88 11.28 8.46
N ASN A 10 -17.84 12.14 8.07
CA ASN A 10 -17.68 13.03 6.92
C ASN A 10 -16.50 14.00 7.06
N ASP A 11 -16.31 14.59 8.24
CA ASP A 11 -15.22 15.53 8.49
C ASP A 11 -13.86 14.84 8.45
N GLU A 12 -13.75 13.65 9.08
CA GLU A 12 -12.55 12.83 9.05
C GLU A 12 -12.22 12.35 7.62
N SER A 13 -13.21 12.00 6.84
CA SER A 13 -13.05 11.62 5.43
C SER A 13 -12.56 12.80 4.60
N PHE A 14 -13.09 14.00 4.83
CA PHE A 14 -12.65 15.23 4.16
C PHE A 14 -11.19 15.58 4.51
N GLU A 15 -10.83 15.47 5.78
CA GLU A 15 -9.44 15.67 6.22
C GLU A 15 -8.47 14.63 5.63
N LEU A 16 -8.90 13.37 5.49
CA LEU A 16 -8.11 12.35 4.80
C LEU A 16 -7.88 12.73 3.34
N LEU A 17 -8.93 13.16 2.62
CA LEU A 17 -8.81 13.61 1.22
C LEU A 17 -7.84 14.78 1.09
N LYS A 18 -7.90 15.78 1.98
CA LYS A 18 -6.93 16.87 1.99
C LYS A 18 -5.50 16.38 2.19
N LYS A 19 -5.28 15.46 3.12
CA LYS A 19 -3.94 14.86 3.35
C LYS A 19 -3.43 14.15 2.10
N LEU A 20 -4.27 13.39 1.41
CA LEU A 20 -3.91 12.71 0.16
C LEU A 20 -3.58 13.71 -0.96
N GLN A 21 -4.34 14.80 -1.08
CA GLN A 21 -4.07 15.87 -2.06
C GLN A 21 -2.75 16.59 -1.76
N ILE A 22 -2.49 16.93 -0.51
CA ILE A 22 -1.22 17.55 -0.08
C ILE A 22 -0.06 16.59 -0.34
N HIS A 23 -0.22 15.32 -0.02
CA HIS A 23 0.79 14.29 -0.30
C HIS A 23 1.10 14.20 -1.79
N TYR A 24 0.07 14.17 -2.64
CA TYR A 24 0.25 14.19 -4.09
C TYR A 24 1.00 15.43 -4.56
N LYS A 25 0.64 16.61 -4.04
CA LYS A 25 1.30 17.87 -4.38
C LYS A 25 2.79 17.87 -4.02
N ASN A 26 3.15 17.24 -2.90
CA ASN A 26 4.53 17.21 -2.39
C ASN A 26 5.39 16.14 -3.08
N TYR A 27 4.81 14.98 -3.43
CA TYR A 27 5.57 13.81 -3.89
C TYR A 27 5.23 13.38 -5.32
N GLY A 28 4.16 13.88 -5.92
CA GLY A 28 3.70 13.49 -7.27
C GLY A 28 2.96 12.15 -7.33
N TYR A 29 2.72 11.51 -6.19
CA TYR A 29 1.94 10.28 -6.06
C TYR A 29 1.24 10.22 -4.70
N THR A 30 0.22 9.40 -4.59
CA THR A 30 -0.57 9.19 -3.38
C THR A 30 -1.41 7.92 -3.49
N TYR A 31 -2.28 7.65 -2.52
CA TYR A 31 -3.37 6.70 -2.71
C TYR A 31 -4.45 7.34 -3.57
N PHE A 32 -4.71 6.76 -4.73
CA PHE A 32 -5.67 7.27 -5.70
C PHE A 32 -7.04 6.61 -5.54
N ALA A 33 -8.09 7.37 -5.83
CA ALA A 33 -9.44 6.83 -5.98
C ALA A 33 -9.43 5.71 -7.05
N THR A 34 -10.12 4.62 -6.75
CA THR A 34 -10.16 3.43 -7.59
C THR A 34 -11.59 3.17 -8.03
N GLU A 35 -11.79 3.07 -9.34
CA GLU A 35 -13.08 2.82 -9.99
C GLU A 35 -13.04 1.52 -10.80
N ILE A 36 -14.18 0.84 -10.87
CA ILE A 36 -14.39 -0.28 -11.80
C ILE A 36 -14.59 0.30 -13.20
N LEU A 37 -13.73 -0.06 -14.16
CA LEU A 37 -13.75 0.51 -15.51
C LEU A 37 -15.08 0.32 -16.23
N GLU A 38 -15.72 -0.84 -16.07
CA GLU A 38 -16.96 -1.17 -16.76
C GLU A 38 -18.15 -0.36 -16.25
N THR A 39 -18.16 0.02 -14.98
CA THR A 39 -19.33 0.65 -14.34
C THR A 39 -19.08 2.09 -13.89
N GLY A 40 -17.82 2.51 -13.74
CA GLY A 40 -17.46 3.79 -13.13
C GLY A 40 -17.71 3.84 -11.62
N GLU A 41 -18.00 2.69 -10.98
CA GLU A 41 -18.24 2.62 -9.55
C GLU A 41 -16.96 2.87 -8.76
N LEU A 42 -16.99 3.85 -7.86
CA LEU A 42 -15.90 4.12 -6.93
C LEU A 42 -15.88 3.07 -5.82
N ILE A 43 -14.82 2.30 -5.72
CA ILE A 43 -14.72 1.18 -4.77
C ILE A 43 -13.72 1.40 -3.62
N GLY A 44 -13.01 2.53 -3.60
CA GLY A 44 -12.04 2.84 -2.56
C GLY A 44 -10.80 3.53 -3.10
N PHE A 45 -9.63 3.17 -2.56
CA PHE A 45 -8.37 3.70 -3.06
C PHE A 45 -7.25 2.64 -3.05
N ILE A 46 -6.32 2.80 -3.99
CA ILE A 46 -5.08 2.02 -4.11
C ILE A 46 -3.97 2.98 -4.51
N GLY A 47 -2.77 2.82 -3.99
CA GLY A 47 -1.66 3.67 -4.41
C GLY A 47 -0.38 3.47 -3.62
N LEU A 48 0.53 4.41 -3.84
CA LEU A 48 1.80 4.53 -3.17
C LEU A 48 1.81 5.78 -2.29
N ALA A 49 2.43 5.71 -1.12
CA ALA A 49 2.61 6.88 -0.27
C ALA A 49 3.98 6.85 0.43
N PHE A 50 4.60 8.01 0.55
CA PHE A 50 5.82 8.16 1.32
C PHE A 50 5.48 8.15 2.82
N GLN A 51 6.14 7.28 3.57
CA GLN A 51 5.96 7.11 5.01
C GLN A 51 7.23 7.50 5.75
N ASN A 52 7.08 8.34 6.75
CA ASN A 52 8.19 8.83 7.58
C ASN A 52 7.96 8.66 9.09
N TYR A 53 6.96 7.90 9.49
CA TYR A 53 6.78 7.56 10.89
C TYR A 53 8.00 6.77 11.41
N LYS A 54 8.26 6.84 12.71
CA LYS A 54 9.52 6.37 13.28
C LYS A 54 9.56 4.86 13.46
N THR A 55 10.29 4.17 12.56
CA THR A 55 10.63 2.75 12.65
C THR A 55 12.03 2.50 12.08
N LYS A 56 12.52 1.24 12.17
CA LYS A 56 13.81 0.85 11.60
C LYS A 56 13.82 0.77 10.07
N PHE A 57 12.65 0.65 9.44
CA PHE A 57 12.51 0.49 7.98
C PHE A 57 12.00 1.73 7.27
N THR A 58 11.60 2.74 7.99
CA THR A 58 11.21 4.06 7.46
C THR A 58 12.36 5.08 7.59
N PRO A 59 12.42 6.13 6.75
CA PRO A 59 11.44 6.48 5.70
C PRO A 59 11.45 5.48 4.53
N ALA A 60 10.27 5.26 3.95
CA ALA A 60 10.09 4.39 2.80
C ALA A 60 8.80 4.75 2.07
N THR A 61 8.69 4.40 0.79
CA THR A 61 7.39 4.42 0.10
C THR A 61 6.68 3.10 0.35
N ASP A 62 5.43 3.19 0.77
CA ASP A 62 4.58 2.03 0.91
C ASP A 62 3.60 1.88 -0.26
N ILE A 63 3.06 0.69 -0.41
CA ILE A 63 1.89 0.41 -1.22
C ILE A 63 0.73 0.03 -0.29
N GLY A 64 -0.43 0.64 -0.54
CA GLY A 64 -1.62 0.42 0.27
C GLY A 64 -2.89 0.37 -0.56
N TRP A 65 -3.90 -0.25 -0.01
CA TRP A 65 -5.24 -0.36 -0.56
C TRP A 65 -6.28 -0.38 0.54
N ARG A 66 -7.41 0.24 0.26
CA ARG A 66 -8.60 0.18 1.09
C ARG A 66 -9.80 0.19 0.16
N LEU A 67 -10.46 -0.95 0.03
CA LEU A 67 -11.64 -1.13 -0.81
C LEU A 67 -12.87 -1.40 0.04
N GLN A 68 -14.02 -0.96 -0.46
CA GLN A 68 -15.31 -1.31 0.14
C GLN A 68 -15.51 -2.83 0.15
N LYS A 69 -16.27 -3.33 1.11
CA LYS A 69 -16.39 -4.77 1.39
C LYS A 69 -16.96 -5.56 0.20
N GLU A 70 -17.88 -4.95 -0.54
CA GLU A 70 -18.52 -5.51 -1.73
C GLU A 70 -17.55 -5.75 -2.90
N ALA A 71 -16.41 -5.03 -2.88
CA ALA A 71 -15.35 -5.17 -3.89
C ALA A 71 -14.26 -6.19 -3.52
N TRP A 72 -14.33 -6.80 -2.33
CA TRP A 72 -13.34 -7.76 -1.89
C TRP A 72 -13.44 -9.09 -2.66
N SER A 73 -12.33 -9.84 -2.68
CA SER A 73 -12.23 -11.18 -3.28
C SER A 73 -12.55 -11.24 -4.78
N LYS A 74 -12.44 -10.13 -5.48
CA LYS A 74 -12.66 -9.99 -6.93
C LYS A 74 -11.38 -9.70 -7.72
N GLY A 75 -10.22 -9.65 -7.05
CA GLY A 75 -8.92 -9.38 -7.68
C GLY A 75 -8.58 -7.92 -7.88
N TYR A 76 -9.44 -6.98 -7.54
CA TYR A 76 -9.21 -5.53 -7.76
C TYR A 76 -7.99 -5.00 -7.01
N ALA A 77 -7.80 -5.38 -5.75
CA ALA A 77 -6.63 -4.96 -4.97
C ALA A 77 -5.33 -5.47 -5.60
N THR A 78 -5.30 -6.73 -6.03
CA THR A 78 -4.13 -7.34 -6.67
C THR A 78 -3.81 -6.66 -8.00
N GLU A 79 -4.82 -6.44 -8.85
CA GLU A 79 -4.66 -5.76 -10.16
C GLU A 79 -4.12 -4.33 -9.98
N GLY A 80 -4.76 -3.54 -9.13
CA GLY A 80 -4.36 -2.16 -8.87
C GLY A 80 -2.97 -2.08 -8.22
N ALA A 81 -2.68 -2.97 -7.27
CA ALA A 81 -1.38 -3.02 -6.61
C ALA A 81 -0.23 -3.38 -7.59
N LEU A 82 -0.43 -4.34 -8.48
CA LEU A 82 0.56 -4.67 -9.53
C LEU A 82 0.85 -3.46 -10.42
N LYS A 83 -0.17 -2.69 -10.80
CA LYS A 83 -0.01 -1.45 -11.57
C LYS A 83 0.76 -0.38 -10.79
N CYS A 84 0.49 -0.26 -9.49
CA CYS A 84 1.22 0.66 -8.62
C CYS A 84 2.69 0.25 -8.45
N LEU A 85 3.02 -1.03 -8.36
CA LEU A 85 4.40 -1.51 -8.33
C LEU A 85 5.14 -1.18 -9.63
N ASP A 86 4.50 -1.41 -10.78
CA ASP A 86 5.07 -1.04 -12.09
C ASP A 86 5.38 0.46 -12.17
N PHE A 87 4.43 1.30 -11.78
CA PHE A 87 4.62 2.75 -11.68
C PHE A 87 5.75 3.13 -10.72
N GLY A 88 5.77 2.55 -9.53
CA GLY A 88 6.79 2.82 -8.53
C GLY A 88 8.20 2.48 -9.01
N PHE A 89 8.39 1.33 -9.63
CA PHE A 89 9.70 0.89 -10.09
C PHE A 89 10.12 1.51 -11.41
N ASN A 90 9.21 1.69 -12.36
CA ASN A 90 9.54 2.11 -13.73
C ASN A 90 9.40 3.62 -13.96
N THR A 91 8.46 4.29 -13.30
CA THR A 91 8.26 5.74 -13.41
C THR A 91 8.93 6.50 -12.28
N LEU A 92 8.65 6.16 -11.03
CA LEU A 92 9.24 6.82 -9.87
C LEU A 92 10.67 6.40 -9.58
N LYS A 93 11.17 5.33 -10.23
CA LYS A 93 12.52 4.78 -10.06
C LYS A 93 12.84 4.36 -8.62
N LEU A 94 11.84 3.97 -7.86
CA LEU A 94 12.02 3.43 -6.52
C LEU A 94 12.84 2.14 -6.56
N LYS A 95 13.65 1.92 -5.53
CA LYS A 95 14.47 0.70 -5.39
C LYS A 95 13.76 -0.36 -4.57
N ARG A 96 12.90 0.06 -3.65
CA ARG A 96 12.10 -0.82 -2.79
C ARG A 96 10.76 -0.17 -2.47
N ILE A 97 9.77 -1.01 -2.22
CA ILE A 97 8.44 -0.63 -1.76
C ILE A 97 8.08 -1.54 -0.60
N ILE A 98 7.51 -0.99 0.45
CA ILE A 98 7.02 -1.75 1.61
C ILE A 98 5.50 -1.82 1.60
N SER A 99 4.94 -2.71 2.39
CA SER A 99 3.52 -2.72 2.75
C SER A 99 3.36 -3.24 4.17
N THR A 100 2.37 -2.74 4.87
CA THR A 100 2.08 -3.14 6.24
C THR A 100 0.58 -3.33 6.42
N CYS A 101 0.21 -4.26 7.27
CA CYS A 101 -1.16 -4.39 7.76
C CYS A 101 -1.15 -4.95 9.18
N THR A 102 -2.29 -4.88 9.87
CA THR A 102 -2.45 -5.56 11.16
C THR A 102 -2.32 -7.07 10.97
N ILE A 103 -1.83 -7.77 11.99
CA ILE A 103 -1.58 -9.22 11.91
C ILE A 103 -2.86 -10.04 11.64
N GLU A 104 -4.03 -9.50 11.94
CA GLU A 104 -5.32 -10.15 11.70
C GLU A 104 -5.86 -9.94 10.27
N ASN A 105 -5.27 -9.00 9.53
CA ASN A 105 -5.71 -8.68 8.16
C ASN A 105 -5.14 -9.66 7.13
N ILE A 106 -5.56 -10.91 7.20
CA ILE A 106 -5.12 -12.00 6.32
C ILE A 106 -5.42 -11.68 4.84
N LYS A 107 -6.51 -10.97 4.55
CA LYS A 107 -6.85 -10.59 3.16
C LYS A 107 -5.81 -9.66 2.54
N SER A 108 -5.35 -8.65 3.29
CA SER A 108 -4.26 -7.78 2.82
C SER A 108 -2.95 -8.54 2.70
N GLU A 109 -2.63 -9.41 3.65
CA GLU A 109 -1.43 -10.25 3.59
C GLU A 109 -1.43 -11.17 2.36
N ASN A 110 -2.59 -11.73 2.00
CA ASN A 110 -2.75 -12.53 0.78
C ASN A 110 -2.48 -11.70 -0.49
N VAL A 111 -2.91 -10.44 -0.54
CA VAL A 111 -2.59 -9.55 -1.67
C VAL A 111 -1.09 -9.29 -1.72
N MET A 112 -0.44 -8.98 -0.59
CA MET A 112 1.02 -8.78 -0.52
C MET A 112 1.78 -9.99 -1.09
N ASN A 113 1.38 -11.21 -0.72
CA ASN A 113 1.97 -12.44 -1.25
C ASN A 113 1.73 -12.58 -2.77
N LYS A 114 0.52 -12.33 -3.25
CA LYS A 114 0.17 -12.44 -4.67
C LYS A 114 0.93 -11.47 -5.56
N ILE A 115 1.27 -10.28 -5.07
CA ILE A 115 2.05 -9.30 -5.83
C ILE A 115 3.57 -9.49 -5.68
N GLY A 116 4.01 -10.56 -5.03
CA GLY A 116 5.41 -10.93 -4.95
C GLY A 116 6.20 -10.28 -3.83
N MET A 117 5.54 -9.71 -2.83
CA MET A 117 6.22 -9.16 -1.66
C MET A 117 6.68 -10.27 -0.71
N ILE A 118 7.73 -9.99 0.03
CA ILE A 118 8.34 -10.93 0.98
C ILE A 118 8.13 -10.43 2.40
N LYS A 119 7.63 -11.30 3.27
CA LYS A 119 7.48 -11.00 4.71
C LYS A 119 8.83 -10.74 5.35
N LYS A 120 8.95 -9.63 6.06
CA LYS A 120 10.16 -9.23 6.77
C LYS A 120 10.08 -9.42 8.29
N GLY A 121 8.87 -9.46 8.83
CA GLY A 121 8.65 -9.67 10.26
C GLY A 121 7.47 -8.87 10.79
N TYR A 122 7.44 -8.72 12.10
CA TYR A 122 6.38 -8.05 12.85
C TYR A 122 6.92 -6.80 13.54
N PHE A 123 6.06 -5.82 13.74
CA PHE A 123 6.42 -4.59 14.44
C PHE A 123 5.20 -3.96 15.11
N LYS A 124 5.43 -3.07 16.05
CA LYS A 124 4.39 -2.20 16.61
C LYS A 124 4.33 -0.91 15.80
N ASN A 125 3.18 -0.65 15.20
CA ASN A 125 2.98 0.56 14.41
C ASN A 125 2.75 1.77 15.33
N PRO A 126 3.63 2.78 15.34
CA PRO A 126 3.47 3.97 16.19
C PRO A 126 2.24 4.82 15.83
N GLU A 127 1.77 4.76 14.59
CA GLU A 127 0.55 5.43 14.13
C GLU A 127 -0.73 4.82 14.76
N LEU A 128 -0.64 3.60 15.31
CA LEU A 128 -1.73 2.87 15.94
C LEU A 128 -1.56 2.75 17.46
N SER A 129 -0.74 3.60 18.07
CA SER A 129 -0.48 3.57 19.52
C SER A 129 -1.74 3.77 20.37
N ASN A 130 -2.74 4.50 19.88
CA ASN A 130 -4.05 4.69 20.52
C ASN A 130 -5.04 3.53 20.28
N SER A 131 -4.64 2.51 19.55
CA SER A 131 -5.43 1.31 19.26
C SER A 131 -4.56 0.06 19.48
N PRO A 132 -4.29 -0.31 20.76
CA PRO A 132 -3.34 -1.37 21.11
C PRO A 132 -3.60 -2.71 20.41
N ASP A 133 -4.88 -3.07 20.25
CA ASP A 133 -5.30 -4.32 19.58
C ASP A 133 -4.93 -4.36 18.08
N LEU A 134 -4.81 -3.18 17.46
CA LEU A 134 -4.44 -3.03 16.05
C LEU A 134 -2.96 -2.66 15.84
N SER A 135 -2.21 -2.42 16.91
CA SER A 135 -0.83 -1.92 16.83
C SER A 135 0.16 -2.97 16.33
N GLN A 136 -0.12 -4.25 16.54
CA GLN A 136 0.71 -5.33 16.02
C GLN A 136 0.49 -5.48 14.51
N CYS A 137 1.55 -5.25 13.75
CA CYS A 137 1.53 -5.25 12.30
C CYS A 137 2.59 -6.18 11.73
N VAL A 138 2.36 -6.59 10.50
CA VAL A 138 3.33 -7.33 9.68
C VAL A 138 3.90 -6.41 8.62
N LEU A 139 5.20 -6.54 8.37
CA LEU A 139 5.94 -5.82 7.34
C LEU A 139 6.26 -6.76 6.18
N TYR A 140 5.94 -6.31 4.98
CA TYR A 140 6.35 -6.90 3.70
C TYR A 140 7.19 -5.91 2.90
N GLU A 141 8.06 -6.44 2.07
CA GLU A 141 8.95 -5.65 1.21
C GLU A 141 9.06 -6.29 -0.18
N ILE A 142 9.14 -5.46 -1.19
CA ILE A 142 9.56 -5.86 -2.54
C ILE A 142 10.63 -4.89 -3.04
N LYS A 143 11.70 -5.45 -3.61
CA LYS A 143 12.77 -4.68 -4.26
C LYS A 143 12.63 -4.76 -5.77
N LYS A 144 13.06 -3.70 -6.45
CA LYS A 144 13.12 -3.71 -7.90
C LYS A 144 13.98 -4.89 -8.35
N PRO A 145 13.49 -5.78 -9.25
CA PRO A 145 14.33 -6.83 -9.81
C PRO A 145 15.57 -6.23 -10.47
N LEU A 146 16.74 -6.77 -10.16
CA LEU A 146 17.95 -6.45 -10.91
C LEU A 146 17.72 -6.89 -12.36
N LYS A 147 17.94 -6.00 -13.34
CA LYS A 147 17.99 -6.42 -14.73
C LYS A 147 19.12 -7.44 -14.82
N PRO A 148 18.91 -8.61 -15.46
CA PRO A 148 20.03 -9.50 -15.71
C PRO A 148 21.08 -8.71 -16.49
N ASP A 149 22.31 -8.75 -16.01
CA ASP A 149 23.44 -8.12 -16.69
C ASP A 149 23.62 -8.85 -18.03
N LEU A 150 23.18 -8.21 -19.13
CA LEU A 150 23.31 -8.76 -20.49
C LEU A 150 24.78 -8.96 -20.90
N LYS A 151 25.73 -8.53 -20.06
CA LYS A 151 27.18 -8.72 -20.26
C LYS A 151 27.69 -10.08 -19.81
N SER A 152 26.90 -10.88 -19.11
CA SER A 152 27.30 -12.23 -18.63
C SER A 152 26.79 -13.36 -19.52
N ILE A 153 26.11 -13.08 -20.62
CA ILE A 153 25.79 -14.06 -21.66
C ILE A 153 26.89 -13.99 -22.71
N ASN A 154 28.04 -14.54 -22.40
CA ASN A 154 29.01 -14.94 -23.42
C ASN A 154 28.45 -16.19 -24.13
N LEU A 155 27.91 -15.99 -25.30
CA LEU A 155 27.73 -17.03 -26.29
C LEU A 155 29.09 -17.42 -26.86
#